data_d33f68c1eca323700082ae2367bd2aaa
#
_entry.id   d33f68c1eca323700082ae2367bd2aaa
#
_cell.length_a   1.000
_cell.length_b   1.000
_cell.length_c   1.000
_cell.angle_alpha   90.00
_cell.angle_beta   90.00
_cell.angle_gamma   90.00
#
_symmetry.space_group_name_H-M   'P 1'
#
loop_
_entity.id
_entity.type
_entity.pdbx_description
1 polymer ?
#
loop_
_entity_poly.entity_id
_entity_poly.type
_entity_poly.pdbx_seq_one_letter_code
_entity_poly.pdbx_strand_id
1 'polypeptide(L)'
;MLDVAIVGGGPVGATLAALAASSGLSIEVLEARSAPSGDRRILALSHASRERLEDAHAWPAASATPIASIHISQRGGPGRTLLEAAEQGLPALGYTVPYAALESELARRLPECGVPVRYGAACTGIRLMNDAACVELASGEEVRARLLVIADGGSSAARIPGVAFTEKDYGQHAVVGAVRADRPHGGRAYERFTPQGPMALLPVQDRHALVWTADPERARELLALEESAFLAALQEAFGDRAGRFVSIEARNAFPLKLRTVNSPVALRTVIVGNAAQALHPVAGQGLNLGLRDAAAVADLLRALPEAAGNPRMLDAYREARRRDASRGVAFTDLLVSVFSDGRRIPTWGRGLALAAFDVLPPARRLLAERMIYGAPS
;
A
#
# COMPACT_ATOMS: atom_id res chain seq x y z
N MET A 1 -31.31 -9.55 0.81
CA MET A 1 -30.53 -8.33 0.54
C MET A 1 -29.51 -8.20 1.66
N LEU A 2 -28.23 -8.05 1.34
CA LEU A 2 -27.16 -7.84 2.30
C LEU A 2 -27.17 -6.40 2.85
N ASP A 3 -26.60 -6.19 4.02
CA ASP A 3 -26.27 -4.83 4.46
C ASP A 3 -25.03 -4.30 3.74
N VAL A 4 -23.99 -5.13 3.58
CA VAL A 4 -22.73 -4.76 2.94
C VAL A 4 -22.27 -5.86 1.98
N ALA A 5 -22.02 -5.51 0.71
CA ALA A 5 -21.29 -6.35 -0.23
C ALA A 5 -19.91 -5.73 -0.50
N ILE A 6 -18.84 -6.53 -0.37
CA ILE A 6 -17.46 -6.08 -0.61
C ILE A 6 -16.94 -6.79 -1.85
N VAL A 7 -16.68 -6.03 -2.93
CA VAL A 7 -16.09 -6.54 -4.17
C VAL A 7 -14.57 -6.46 -4.05
N GLY A 8 -13.93 -7.62 -3.96
CA GLY A 8 -12.50 -7.81 -3.77
C GLY A 8 -12.13 -8.30 -2.38
N GLY A 9 -11.63 -9.55 -2.31
CA GLY A 9 -11.16 -10.23 -1.10
C GLY A 9 -9.65 -10.08 -0.84
N GLY A 10 -9.00 -9.08 -1.47
CA GLY A 10 -7.61 -8.74 -1.19
C GLY A 10 -7.43 -8.13 0.21
N PRO A 11 -6.18 -7.79 0.61
CA PRO A 11 -5.87 -7.34 1.98
C PRO A 11 -6.76 -6.21 2.50
N VAL A 12 -7.14 -5.25 1.65
CA VAL A 12 -7.98 -4.10 2.06
C VAL A 12 -9.43 -4.54 2.31
N GLY A 13 -10.06 -5.24 1.35
CA GLY A 13 -11.45 -5.68 1.48
C GLY A 13 -11.64 -6.70 2.58
N ALA A 14 -10.72 -7.66 2.70
CA ALA A 14 -10.76 -8.67 3.75
C ALA A 14 -10.54 -8.08 5.16
N THR A 15 -9.61 -7.10 5.30
CA THR A 15 -9.42 -6.39 6.58
C THR A 15 -10.66 -5.58 6.95
N LEU A 16 -11.28 -4.88 5.99
CA LEU A 16 -12.53 -4.17 6.23
C LEU A 16 -13.60 -5.13 6.72
N ALA A 17 -13.79 -6.26 6.05
CA ALA A 17 -14.77 -7.27 6.41
C ALA A 17 -14.55 -7.81 7.84
N ALA A 18 -13.30 -8.14 8.20
CA ALA A 18 -12.94 -8.62 9.53
C ALA A 18 -13.18 -7.56 10.62
N LEU A 19 -12.81 -6.29 10.37
CA LEU A 19 -13.03 -5.19 11.30
C LEU A 19 -14.52 -4.85 11.47
N ALA A 20 -15.31 -4.98 10.42
CA ALA A 20 -16.75 -4.67 10.44
C ALA A 20 -17.61 -5.84 10.95
N ALA A 21 -17.06 -7.04 11.12
CA ALA A 21 -17.81 -8.23 11.52
C ALA A 21 -18.60 -8.05 12.83
N SER A 22 -18.07 -7.25 13.76
CA SER A 22 -18.73 -6.94 15.05
C SER A 22 -19.87 -5.91 14.96
N SER A 23 -20.17 -5.36 13.77
CA SER A 23 -21.23 -4.36 13.58
C SER A 23 -22.65 -4.93 13.66
N GLY A 24 -22.81 -6.26 13.63
CA GLY A 24 -24.11 -6.93 13.54
C GLY A 24 -24.76 -6.90 12.15
N LEU A 25 -24.06 -6.35 11.15
CA LEU A 25 -24.54 -6.27 9.77
C LEU A 25 -24.25 -7.58 8.99
N SER A 26 -25.12 -7.89 8.03
CA SER A 26 -24.89 -8.98 7.08
C SER A 26 -23.87 -8.53 6.03
N ILE A 27 -22.65 -9.10 6.08
CA ILE A 27 -21.52 -8.75 5.22
C ILE A 27 -21.14 -9.97 4.37
N GLU A 28 -20.89 -9.78 3.08
CA GLU A 28 -20.35 -10.81 2.19
C GLU A 28 -19.20 -10.22 1.34
N VAL A 29 -18.12 -11.00 1.19
CA VAL A 29 -17.00 -10.68 0.31
C VAL A 29 -17.15 -11.43 -1.01
N LEU A 30 -17.12 -10.70 -2.13
CA LEU A 30 -17.18 -11.22 -3.49
C LEU A 30 -15.76 -11.17 -4.09
N GLU A 31 -15.11 -12.31 -4.22
CA GLU A 31 -13.74 -12.43 -4.74
C GLU A 31 -13.75 -13.08 -6.12
N ALA A 32 -13.16 -12.39 -7.09
CA ALA A 32 -13.12 -12.86 -8.48
C ALA A 32 -12.26 -14.11 -8.68
N ARG A 33 -11.20 -14.28 -7.90
CA ARG A 33 -10.32 -15.43 -7.95
C ARG A 33 -11.01 -16.65 -7.34
N SER A 34 -10.63 -17.84 -7.83
CA SER A 34 -11.14 -19.12 -7.30
C SER A 34 -10.49 -19.56 -5.99
N ALA A 35 -9.32 -18.97 -5.65
CA ALA A 35 -8.53 -19.27 -4.45
C ALA A 35 -7.61 -18.10 -4.11
N PRO A 36 -6.96 -18.06 -2.93
CA PRO A 36 -5.89 -17.13 -2.61
C PRO A 36 -4.81 -17.08 -3.69
N SER A 37 -4.22 -15.90 -3.90
CA SER A 37 -3.40 -15.63 -5.09
C SER A 37 -2.03 -16.32 -5.10
N GLY A 38 -1.48 -16.66 -3.93
CA GLY A 38 -0.08 -17.08 -3.80
C GLY A 38 0.92 -16.01 -4.24
N ASP A 39 0.55 -14.74 -4.20
CA ASP A 39 1.38 -13.59 -4.60
C ASP A 39 2.67 -13.53 -3.74
N ARG A 40 3.81 -13.39 -4.40
CA ARG A 40 5.14 -13.38 -3.76
C ARG A 40 5.63 -11.99 -3.36
N ARG A 41 4.84 -10.96 -3.56
CA ARG A 41 5.23 -9.59 -3.18
C ARG A 41 5.48 -9.49 -1.69
N ILE A 42 6.43 -8.63 -1.33
CA ILE A 42 6.66 -8.23 0.06
C ILE A 42 5.96 -6.90 0.27
N LEU A 43 5.16 -6.85 1.30
CA LEU A 43 4.43 -5.66 1.73
C LEU A 43 5.26 -4.89 2.76
N ALA A 44 5.28 -3.57 2.67
CA ALA A 44 5.79 -2.69 3.72
C ALA A 44 4.60 -2.10 4.48
N LEU A 45 4.44 -2.51 5.72
CA LEU A 45 3.35 -2.09 6.60
C LEU A 45 3.85 -1.14 7.67
N SER A 46 3.16 -0.04 7.89
CA SER A 46 3.44 0.89 8.97
C SER A 46 3.03 0.29 10.33
N HIS A 47 3.50 0.89 11.41
CA HIS A 47 3.09 0.49 12.76
C HIS A 47 1.57 0.59 12.93
N ALA A 48 0.95 1.69 12.48
CA ALA A 48 -0.51 1.86 12.51
C ALA A 48 -1.26 0.79 11.70
N SER A 49 -0.71 0.34 10.56
CA SER A 49 -1.32 -0.75 9.79
C SER A 49 -1.25 -2.09 10.52
N ARG A 50 -0.15 -2.34 11.26
CA ARG A 50 -0.06 -3.50 12.15
C ARG A 50 -1.18 -3.47 13.19
N GLU A 51 -1.36 -2.35 13.90
CA GLU A 51 -2.42 -2.21 14.92
C GLU A 51 -3.80 -2.55 14.33
N ARG A 52 -4.13 -2.05 13.13
CA ARG A 52 -5.40 -2.38 12.46
C ARG A 52 -5.55 -3.85 12.09
N LEU A 53 -4.46 -4.51 11.71
CA LEU A 53 -4.48 -5.95 11.44
C LEU A 53 -4.54 -6.78 12.73
N GLU A 54 -3.99 -6.29 13.83
CA GLU A 54 -4.17 -6.88 15.17
C GLU A 54 -5.62 -6.74 15.64
N ASP A 55 -6.24 -5.56 15.49
CA ASP A 55 -7.67 -5.34 15.74
C ASP A 55 -8.55 -6.29 14.92
N ALA A 56 -8.17 -6.57 13.68
CA ALA A 56 -8.85 -7.54 12.82
C ALA A 56 -8.55 -9.01 13.18
N HIS A 57 -7.64 -9.29 14.13
CA HIS A 57 -7.11 -10.61 14.45
C HIS A 57 -6.49 -11.34 13.23
N ALA A 58 -5.84 -10.60 12.35
CA ALA A 58 -5.25 -11.08 11.09
C ALA A 58 -3.78 -10.64 10.92
N TRP A 59 -3.07 -10.34 12.00
CA TRP A 59 -1.65 -10.00 11.94
C TRP A 59 -0.78 -11.24 11.79
N PRO A 60 0.01 -11.40 10.70
CA PRO A 60 0.87 -12.56 10.47
C PRO A 60 2.20 -12.47 11.23
N ALA A 61 2.15 -12.51 12.56
CA ALA A 61 3.27 -12.25 13.45
C ALA A 61 4.52 -13.11 13.15
N ALA A 62 4.33 -14.40 12.83
CA ALA A 62 5.43 -15.34 12.54
C ALA A 62 6.19 -15.01 11.24
N SER A 63 5.56 -14.29 10.31
CA SER A 63 6.12 -13.94 9.01
C SER A 63 6.55 -12.48 8.90
N ALA A 64 6.27 -11.67 9.92
CA ALA A 64 6.59 -10.25 9.92
C ALA A 64 8.05 -10.02 10.32
N THR A 65 8.75 -9.18 9.54
CA THR A 65 10.12 -8.74 9.86
C THR A 65 10.08 -7.27 10.29
N PRO A 66 10.53 -6.93 11.51
CA PRO A 66 10.50 -5.55 11.99
C PRO A 66 11.51 -4.67 11.26
N ILE A 67 11.13 -3.42 11.00
CA ILE A 67 12.00 -2.34 10.53
C ILE A 67 12.39 -1.50 11.75
N ALA A 68 13.56 -1.78 12.30
CA ALA A 68 14.08 -1.09 13.50
C ALA A 68 14.62 0.31 13.16
N SER A 69 15.17 0.47 11.95
CA SER A 69 15.67 1.78 11.48
C SER A 69 15.49 1.95 9.97
N ILE A 70 15.37 3.21 9.52
CA ILE A 70 15.30 3.58 8.11
C ILE A 70 16.44 4.56 7.81
N HIS A 71 17.34 4.17 6.92
CA HIS A 71 18.43 5.00 6.44
C HIS A 71 18.05 5.64 5.10
N ILE A 72 17.80 6.94 5.13
CA ILE A 72 17.48 7.75 3.94
C ILE A 72 18.76 8.42 3.46
N SER A 73 19.06 8.33 2.16
CA SER A 73 20.27 8.94 1.58
C SER A 73 20.08 9.31 0.12
N GLN A 74 20.97 10.16 -0.41
CA GLN A 74 21.03 10.52 -1.82
C GLN A 74 22.36 10.07 -2.45
N ARG A 75 22.31 9.58 -3.70
CA ARG A 75 23.52 9.29 -4.48
C ARG A 75 24.18 10.60 -4.92
N GLY A 76 25.49 10.73 -4.66
CA GLY A 76 26.28 11.92 -5.05
C GLY A 76 26.01 13.18 -4.24
N GLY A 77 25.26 13.11 -3.14
CA GLY A 77 24.99 14.24 -2.22
C GLY A 77 25.42 13.93 -0.78
N PRO A 78 25.72 14.95 0.04
CA PRO A 78 26.19 14.79 1.43
C PRO A 78 25.07 14.42 2.41
N GLY A 79 23.77 14.57 2.01
CA GLY A 79 22.64 14.40 2.92
C GLY A 79 22.32 12.94 3.22
N ARG A 80 22.15 12.66 4.50
CA ARG A 80 21.58 11.40 5.01
C ARG A 80 20.69 11.71 6.20
N THR A 81 19.73 10.84 6.49
CA THR A 81 18.89 10.88 7.70
C THR A 81 18.69 9.46 8.18
N LEU A 82 18.84 9.24 9.46
CA LEU A 82 18.55 7.97 10.12
C LEU A 82 17.32 8.15 11.02
N LEU A 83 16.30 7.35 10.78
CA LEU A 83 15.13 7.23 11.64
C LEU A 83 15.26 5.94 12.45
N GLU A 84 15.10 6.01 13.76
CA GLU A 84 15.19 4.85 14.65
C GLU A 84 13.89 4.67 15.43
N ALA A 85 13.42 3.43 15.54
CA ALA A 85 12.20 3.09 16.27
C ALA A 85 12.31 3.48 17.75
N ALA A 86 13.47 3.28 18.34
CA ALA A 86 13.76 3.62 19.73
C ALA A 86 13.55 5.11 20.03
N GLU A 87 13.88 6.02 19.09
CA GLU A 87 13.67 7.46 19.23
C GLU A 87 12.19 7.85 19.23
N GLN A 88 11.34 6.98 18.66
CA GLN A 88 9.90 7.16 18.62
C GLN A 88 9.17 6.40 19.75
N GLY A 89 9.92 5.70 20.62
CA GLY A 89 9.34 4.85 21.66
C GLY A 89 8.57 3.63 21.12
N LEU A 90 8.88 3.18 19.89
CA LEU A 90 8.18 2.10 19.21
C LEU A 90 9.06 0.85 19.10
N PRO A 91 8.46 -0.36 19.08
CA PRO A 91 9.20 -1.60 18.84
C PRO A 91 9.75 -1.69 17.41
N ALA A 92 9.11 -1.03 16.44
CA ALA A 92 9.54 -0.92 15.05
C ALA A 92 8.84 0.27 14.38
N LEU A 93 9.48 0.88 13.38
CA LEU A 93 8.89 1.94 12.53
C LEU A 93 7.82 1.38 11.58
N GLY A 94 7.95 0.11 11.26
CA GLY A 94 7.07 -0.64 10.39
C GLY A 94 7.55 -2.08 10.28
N TYR A 95 6.94 -2.82 9.37
CA TYR A 95 7.21 -4.25 9.19
C TYR A 95 7.17 -4.61 7.71
N THR A 96 8.00 -5.55 7.31
CA THR A 96 7.78 -6.24 6.03
C THR A 96 7.06 -7.55 6.27
N VAL A 97 6.10 -7.86 5.39
CA VAL A 97 5.25 -9.04 5.49
C VAL A 97 5.09 -9.64 4.08
N PRO A 98 5.28 -10.96 3.88
CA PRO A 98 4.91 -11.60 2.64
C PRO A 98 3.39 -11.45 2.39
N TYR A 99 3.02 -11.07 1.16
CA TYR A 99 1.61 -10.92 0.79
C TYR A 99 0.80 -12.19 1.08
N ALA A 100 1.35 -13.36 0.70
CA ALA A 100 0.70 -14.65 0.93
C ALA A 100 0.43 -14.94 2.41
N ALA A 101 1.32 -14.52 3.32
CA ALA A 101 1.12 -14.68 4.76
C ALA A 101 -0.06 -13.85 5.26
N LEU A 102 -0.15 -12.57 4.86
CA LEU A 102 -1.29 -11.73 5.21
C LEU A 102 -2.59 -12.24 4.60
N GLU A 103 -2.57 -12.66 3.33
CA GLU A 103 -3.73 -13.22 2.63
C GLU A 103 -4.23 -14.50 3.35
N SER A 104 -3.32 -15.37 3.80
CA SER A 104 -3.67 -16.59 4.53
C SER A 104 -4.31 -16.30 5.89
N GLU A 105 -3.79 -15.33 6.65
CA GLU A 105 -4.38 -14.94 7.95
C GLU A 105 -5.78 -14.34 7.77
N LEU A 106 -5.97 -13.49 6.77
CA LEU A 106 -7.28 -12.92 6.46
C LEU A 106 -8.27 -14.00 5.98
N ALA A 107 -7.83 -14.91 5.11
CA ALA A 107 -8.65 -16.02 4.64
C ALA A 107 -9.09 -16.96 5.79
N ARG A 108 -8.22 -17.18 6.78
CA ARG A 108 -8.54 -17.93 8.00
C ARG A 108 -9.53 -17.14 8.87
N ARG A 109 -9.33 -15.83 9.03
CA ARG A 109 -10.09 -14.99 9.94
C ARG A 109 -11.53 -14.77 9.52
N LEU A 110 -11.80 -14.56 8.22
CA LEU A 110 -13.14 -14.21 7.74
C LEU A 110 -14.23 -15.23 8.12
N PRO A 111 -14.08 -16.56 7.89
CA PRO A 111 -15.05 -17.52 8.35
C PRO A 111 -15.17 -17.60 9.88
N GLU A 112 -14.07 -17.41 10.63
CA GLU A 112 -14.11 -17.41 12.10
C GLU A 112 -14.96 -16.27 12.68
N CYS A 113 -15.01 -15.12 12.00
CA CYS A 113 -15.86 -14.01 12.42
C CYS A 113 -17.22 -13.97 11.71
N GLY A 114 -17.60 -15.07 11.04
CA GLY A 114 -18.92 -15.22 10.42
C GLY A 114 -19.11 -14.44 9.12
N VAL A 115 -18.03 -14.01 8.46
CA VAL A 115 -18.10 -13.31 7.15
C VAL A 115 -17.86 -14.31 6.02
N PRO A 116 -18.88 -14.61 5.19
CA PRO A 116 -18.71 -15.47 4.02
C PRO A 116 -17.87 -14.80 2.94
N VAL A 117 -17.02 -15.61 2.29
CA VAL A 117 -16.26 -15.22 1.09
C VAL A 117 -16.74 -16.07 -0.07
N ARG A 118 -17.28 -15.44 -1.10
CA ARG A 118 -17.68 -16.09 -2.35
C ARG A 118 -16.54 -15.97 -3.35
N TYR A 119 -15.81 -17.05 -3.53
CA TYR A 119 -14.76 -17.16 -4.56
C TYR A 119 -15.37 -17.40 -5.96
N GLY A 120 -14.66 -16.99 -7.01
CA GLY A 120 -15.15 -17.05 -8.39
C GLY A 120 -16.26 -16.03 -8.70
N ALA A 121 -16.53 -15.10 -7.82
CA ALA A 121 -17.58 -14.09 -7.92
C ALA A 121 -17.09 -12.81 -8.61
N ALA A 122 -16.66 -12.92 -9.86
CA ALA A 122 -16.20 -11.78 -10.66
C ALA A 122 -17.36 -10.81 -10.96
N CYS A 123 -17.20 -9.53 -10.58
CA CYS A 123 -18.13 -8.46 -10.88
C CYS A 123 -18.08 -8.08 -12.36
N THR A 124 -19.19 -8.21 -13.07
CA THR A 124 -19.33 -7.85 -14.49
C THR A 124 -20.14 -6.58 -14.71
N GLY A 125 -21.04 -6.23 -13.78
CA GLY A 125 -21.89 -5.05 -13.84
C GLY A 125 -22.21 -4.48 -12.46
N ILE A 126 -22.48 -3.18 -12.39
CA ILE A 126 -22.93 -2.49 -11.18
C ILE A 126 -24.10 -1.58 -11.54
N ARG A 127 -25.20 -1.72 -10.82
CA ARG A 127 -26.37 -0.83 -10.90
C ARG A 127 -26.63 -0.22 -9.53
N LEU A 128 -26.77 1.11 -9.51
CA LEU A 128 -27.00 1.88 -8.29
C LEU A 128 -28.45 2.38 -8.26
N MET A 129 -29.13 2.09 -7.17
CA MET A 129 -30.53 2.50 -6.91
C MET A 129 -30.61 3.27 -5.59
N ASN A 130 -31.73 3.95 -5.35
CA ASN A 130 -31.89 4.75 -4.13
C ASN A 130 -31.90 3.90 -2.86
N ASP A 131 -32.37 2.66 -2.93
CA ASP A 131 -32.53 1.73 -1.82
C ASP A 131 -31.40 0.69 -1.72
N ALA A 132 -30.71 0.39 -2.84
CA ALA A 132 -29.68 -0.62 -2.89
C ALA A 132 -28.66 -0.38 -4.01
N ALA A 133 -27.47 -1.01 -3.87
CA ALA A 133 -26.57 -1.27 -4.99
C ALA A 133 -26.70 -2.73 -5.41
N CYS A 134 -26.64 -2.99 -6.71
CA CYS A 134 -26.69 -4.34 -7.30
C CYS A 134 -25.38 -4.63 -8.02
N VAL A 135 -24.80 -5.77 -7.74
CA VAL A 135 -23.59 -6.31 -8.39
C VAL A 135 -24.00 -7.50 -9.24
N GLU A 136 -23.73 -7.43 -10.53
CA GLU A 136 -23.91 -8.55 -11.47
C GLU A 136 -22.61 -9.37 -11.49
N LEU A 137 -22.73 -10.68 -11.29
CA LEU A 137 -21.62 -11.61 -11.29
C LEU A 137 -21.46 -12.30 -12.64
N ALA A 138 -20.28 -12.79 -12.96
CA ALA A 138 -20.01 -13.55 -14.18
C ALA A 138 -20.85 -14.85 -14.29
N SER A 139 -21.37 -15.37 -13.17
CA SER A 139 -22.33 -16.48 -13.12
C SER A 139 -23.72 -16.11 -13.64
N GLY A 140 -24.03 -14.83 -13.84
CA GLY A 140 -25.38 -14.32 -14.12
C GLY A 140 -26.21 -14.04 -12.85
N GLU A 141 -25.69 -14.35 -11.68
CA GLU A 141 -26.33 -14.04 -10.39
C GLU A 141 -26.20 -12.55 -10.05
N GLU A 142 -27.19 -12.01 -9.35
CA GLU A 142 -27.23 -10.64 -8.88
C GLU A 142 -27.17 -10.60 -7.34
N VAL A 143 -26.24 -9.82 -6.80
CA VAL A 143 -26.10 -9.56 -5.37
C VAL A 143 -26.56 -8.14 -5.04
N ARG A 144 -27.55 -8.00 -4.14
CA ARG A 144 -28.09 -6.70 -3.71
C ARG A 144 -27.64 -6.38 -2.30
N ALA A 145 -27.15 -5.14 -2.08
CA ALA A 145 -26.72 -4.66 -0.77
C ALA A 145 -27.12 -3.21 -0.52
N ARG A 146 -27.28 -2.83 0.75
CA ARG A 146 -27.50 -1.44 1.17
C ARG A 146 -26.26 -0.57 0.92
N LEU A 147 -25.07 -1.16 1.12
CA LEU A 147 -23.77 -0.55 0.85
C LEU A 147 -22.94 -1.49 -0.03
N LEU A 148 -22.41 -0.96 -1.10
CA LEU A 148 -21.38 -1.60 -1.92
C LEU A 148 -20.01 -1.01 -1.59
N VAL A 149 -19.02 -1.88 -1.33
CA VAL A 149 -17.62 -1.48 -1.17
C VAL A 149 -16.79 -2.05 -2.32
N ILE A 150 -16.07 -1.19 -3.04
CA ILE A 150 -15.15 -1.59 -4.10
C ILE A 150 -13.72 -1.60 -3.55
N ALA A 151 -13.14 -2.80 -3.45
CA ALA A 151 -11.81 -3.07 -2.91
C ALA A 151 -10.96 -3.97 -3.83
N ASP A 152 -11.30 -4.09 -5.11
CA ASP A 152 -10.74 -5.03 -6.11
C ASP A 152 -9.53 -4.49 -6.88
N GLY A 153 -8.88 -3.46 -6.37
CA GLY A 153 -7.76 -2.81 -7.04
C GLY A 153 -8.16 -1.87 -8.18
N GLY A 154 -9.47 -1.71 -8.43
CA GLY A 154 -10.04 -0.73 -9.36
C GLY A 154 -10.53 -1.29 -10.68
N SER A 155 -10.66 -2.60 -10.83
CA SER A 155 -11.23 -3.22 -12.02
C SER A 155 -12.72 -2.93 -12.17
N SER A 156 -13.46 -2.83 -11.06
CA SER A 156 -14.91 -2.58 -11.06
C SER A 156 -15.30 -1.10 -10.89
N ALA A 157 -14.41 -0.27 -10.32
CA ALA A 157 -14.74 1.15 -10.05
C ALA A 157 -15.09 1.94 -11.31
N ALA A 158 -14.51 1.59 -12.48
CA ALA A 158 -14.84 2.21 -13.75
C ALA A 158 -16.29 1.94 -14.26
N ARG A 159 -16.96 0.94 -13.66
CA ARG A 159 -18.37 0.61 -13.98
C ARG A 159 -19.38 1.44 -13.21
N ILE A 160 -18.91 2.25 -12.26
CA ILE A 160 -19.77 3.07 -11.40
C ILE A 160 -20.08 4.37 -12.10
N PRO A 161 -21.37 4.71 -12.33
CA PRO A 161 -21.75 5.99 -12.94
C PRO A 161 -21.19 7.20 -12.19
N GLY A 162 -20.56 8.13 -12.92
CA GLY A 162 -19.99 9.35 -12.36
C GLY A 162 -18.59 9.18 -11.71
N VAL A 163 -18.04 7.96 -11.63
CA VAL A 163 -16.66 7.74 -11.21
C VAL A 163 -15.73 7.91 -12.40
N ALA A 164 -14.78 8.83 -12.26
CA ALA A 164 -13.75 9.10 -13.24
C ALA A 164 -12.37 8.97 -12.60
N PHE A 165 -11.37 8.58 -13.39
CA PHE A 165 -9.99 8.43 -12.94
C PHE A 165 -9.13 9.57 -13.49
N THR A 166 -8.23 10.05 -12.63
CA THR A 166 -7.07 10.85 -13.06
C THR A 166 -5.85 9.96 -12.99
N GLU A 167 -5.10 9.87 -14.08
CA GLU A 167 -3.86 9.10 -14.15
C GLU A 167 -2.69 10.02 -14.45
N LYS A 168 -1.56 9.77 -13.76
CA LYS A 168 -0.25 10.38 -14.04
C LYS A 168 0.75 9.26 -14.21
N ASP A 169 1.28 9.13 -15.42
CA ASP A 169 2.39 8.22 -15.70
C ASP A 169 3.70 8.92 -15.34
N TYR A 170 4.52 8.28 -14.50
CA TYR A 170 5.83 8.81 -14.11
C TYR A 170 6.91 8.52 -15.16
N GLY A 171 6.60 7.72 -16.19
CA GLY A 171 7.59 7.26 -17.19
C GLY A 171 8.67 6.36 -16.58
N GLN A 172 8.35 5.68 -15.49
CA GLN A 172 9.27 4.86 -14.71
C GLN A 172 8.70 3.47 -14.45
N HIS A 173 9.60 2.51 -14.20
CA HIS A 173 9.28 1.17 -13.75
C HIS A 173 9.95 0.89 -12.41
N ALA A 174 9.32 0.09 -11.56
CA ALA A 174 9.94 -0.51 -10.38
C ALA A 174 10.45 -1.91 -10.75
N VAL A 175 11.76 -2.09 -10.75
CA VAL A 175 12.39 -3.41 -10.77
C VAL A 175 12.40 -3.93 -9.33
N VAL A 176 11.80 -5.09 -9.11
CA VAL A 176 11.67 -5.72 -7.80
C VAL A 176 12.35 -7.09 -7.77
N GLY A 177 12.78 -7.52 -6.58
CA GLY A 177 13.39 -8.82 -6.37
C GLY A 177 13.72 -9.04 -4.90
N ALA A 178 14.22 -10.22 -4.55
CA ALA A 178 14.73 -10.54 -3.23
C ALA A 178 16.26 -10.68 -3.30
N VAL A 179 16.99 -9.83 -2.57
CA VAL A 179 18.45 -9.73 -2.62
C VAL A 179 19.05 -10.16 -1.29
N ARG A 180 20.08 -10.99 -1.34
CA ARG A 180 20.91 -11.34 -0.16
C ARG A 180 22.22 -10.55 -0.20
N ALA A 181 22.63 -10.04 0.95
CA ALA A 181 23.92 -9.41 1.15
C ALA A 181 24.82 -10.28 2.02
N ASP A 182 26.13 -10.03 1.99
CA ASP A 182 27.14 -10.71 2.81
C ASP A 182 27.08 -10.32 4.31
N ARG A 183 26.24 -9.38 4.66
CA ARG A 183 25.98 -8.91 6.04
C ARG A 183 24.50 -9.01 6.37
N PRO A 184 24.14 -9.35 7.63
CA PRO A 184 22.77 -9.31 8.07
C PRO A 184 22.23 -7.88 8.04
N HIS A 185 20.95 -7.71 7.67
CA HIS A 185 20.31 -6.38 7.58
C HIS A 185 20.10 -5.70 8.96
N GLY A 186 20.09 -6.44 10.06
CA GLY A 186 19.89 -5.90 11.42
C GLY A 186 18.59 -5.08 11.58
N GLY A 187 17.51 -5.43 10.86
CA GLY A 187 16.25 -4.70 10.89
C GLY A 187 16.31 -3.33 10.19
N ARG A 188 17.35 -3.05 9.39
CA ARG A 188 17.52 -1.76 8.72
C ARG A 188 16.92 -1.76 7.31
N ALA A 189 16.02 -0.81 7.07
CA ALA A 189 15.58 -0.44 5.74
C ALA A 189 16.45 0.69 5.17
N TYR A 190 16.57 0.72 3.86
CA TYR A 190 17.27 1.79 3.14
C TYR A 190 16.35 2.41 2.09
N GLU A 191 16.32 3.73 2.04
CA GLU A 191 15.74 4.52 0.97
C GLU A 191 16.84 5.36 0.36
N ARG A 192 17.19 5.11 -0.90
CA ARG A 192 18.27 5.79 -1.58
C ARG A 192 17.76 6.49 -2.82
N PHE A 193 17.78 7.79 -2.80
CA PHE A 193 17.43 8.59 -3.97
C PHE A 193 18.58 8.65 -4.97
N THR A 194 18.30 8.28 -6.22
CA THR A 194 19.25 8.34 -7.35
C THR A 194 18.71 9.28 -8.43
N PRO A 195 19.53 9.71 -9.40
CA PRO A 195 19.04 10.52 -10.52
C PRO A 195 17.94 9.86 -11.35
N GLN A 196 17.88 8.51 -11.37
CA GLN A 196 16.88 7.73 -12.09
C GLN A 196 15.61 7.48 -11.26
N GLY A 197 15.64 7.80 -9.98
CA GLY A 197 14.53 7.57 -9.06
C GLY A 197 14.98 6.89 -7.76
N PRO A 198 14.03 6.65 -6.83
CA PRO A 198 14.34 6.02 -5.55
C PRO A 198 14.68 4.53 -5.71
N MET A 199 15.56 4.07 -4.82
CA MET A 199 15.86 2.66 -4.58
C MET A 199 15.58 2.34 -3.11
N ALA A 200 14.83 1.26 -2.85
CA ALA A 200 14.60 0.78 -1.50
C ALA A 200 15.14 -0.65 -1.31
N LEU A 201 15.74 -0.88 -0.14
CA LEU A 201 16.03 -2.21 0.37
C LEU A 201 15.32 -2.35 1.70
N LEU A 202 14.39 -3.28 1.78
CA LEU A 202 13.60 -3.52 2.98
C LEU A 202 14.01 -4.86 3.61
N PRO A 203 14.25 -4.93 4.94
CA PRO A 203 14.61 -6.18 5.60
C PRO A 203 13.45 -7.17 5.48
N VAL A 204 13.73 -8.40 5.09
CA VAL A 204 12.73 -9.48 5.04
C VAL A 204 13.42 -10.81 5.34
N GLN A 205 13.08 -11.43 6.46
CA GLN A 205 13.72 -12.67 6.94
C GLN A 205 15.26 -12.54 6.98
N ASP A 206 15.99 -13.24 6.11
CA ASP A 206 17.46 -13.21 6.02
C ASP A 206 17.99 -12.40 4.81
N ARG A 207 17.12 -11.67 4.11
CA ARG A 207 17.43 -10.95 2.86
C ARG A 207 16.78 -9.57 2.83
N HIS A 208 16.89 -8.88 1.69
CA HIS A 208 16.22 -7.61 1.44
C HIS A 208 15.22 -7.76 0.28
N ALA A 209 14.03 -7.20 0.43
CA ALA A 209 13.19 -6.89 -0.72
C ALA A 209 13.73 -5.64 -1.40
N LEU A 210 14.06 -5.77 -2.68
CA LEU A 210 14.54 -4.69 -3.53
C LEU A 210 13.36 -4.04 -4.26
N VAL A 211 13.35 -2.70 -4.27
CA VAL A 211 12.56 -1.88 -5.19
C VAL A 211 13.52 -0.89 -5.84
N TRP A 212 13.76 -1.02 -7.14
CA TRP A 212 14.67 -0.17 -7.89
C TRP A 212 13.92 0.56 -9.00
N THR A 213 13.74 1.85 -8.85
CA THR A 213 13.10 2.68 -9.88
C THR A 213 14.08 2.97 -11.02
N ALA A 214 13.65 2.73 -12.25
CA ALA A 214 14.39 2.98 -13.47
C ALA A 214 13.43 3.44 -14.59
N ASP A 215 13.97 4.07 -15.65
CA ASP A 215 13.19 4.25 -16.87
C ASP A 215 12.85 2.91 -17.53
N PRO A 216 11.86 2.85 -18.44
CA PRO A 216 11.38 1.59 -19.02
C PRO A 216 12.46 0.82 -19.79
N GLU A 217 13.40 1.51 -20.43
CA GLU A 217 14.49 0.90 -21.18
C GLU A 217 15.50 0.27 -20.24
N ARG A 218 15.95 1.02 -19.25
CA ARG A 218 16.87 0.53 -18.21
C ARG A 218 16.27 -0.63 -17.43
N ALA A 219 14.97 -0.60 -17.13
CA ALA A 219 14.29 -1.70 -16.45
C ALA A 219 14.34 -3.00 -17.28
N ARG A 220 14.12 -2.91 -18.61
CA ARG A 220 14.25 -4.06 -19.53
C ARG A 220 15.68 -4.60 -19.59
N GLU A 221 16.67 -3.71 -19.68
CA GLU A 221 18.08 -4.09 -19.63
C GLU A 221 18.42 -4.84 -18.34
N LEU A 222 18.04 -4.29 -17.18
CA LEU A 222 18.28 -4.90 -15.86
C LEU A 222 17.66 -6.30 -15.75
N LEU A 223 16.46 -6.51 -16.28
CA LEU A 223 15.82 -7.84 -16.27
C LEU A 223 16.54 -8.84 -17.20
N ALA A 224 17.17 -8.38 -18.26
CA ALA A 224 17.89 -9.22 -19.22
C ALA A 224 19.30 -9.61 -18.75
N LEU A 225 19.85 -8.92 -17.73
CA LEU A 225 21.19 -9.23 -17.22
C LEU A 225 21.25 -10.61 -16.57
N GLU A 226 22.35 -11.30 -16.74
CA GLU A 226 22.73 -12.44 -15.91
C GLU A 226 22.87 -12.00 -14.42
N GLU A 227 22.75 -12.93 -13.49
CA GLU A 227 22.74 -12.64 -12.05
C GLU A 227 23.96 -11.81 -11.61
N SER A 228 25.16 -12.22 -11.99
CA SER A 228 26.40 -11.55 -11.61
C SER A 228 26.46 -10.10 -12.11
N ALA A 229 26.05 -9.86 -13.36
CA ALA A 229 26.02 -8.53 -13.96
C ALA A 229 24.94 -7.65 -13.31
N PHE A 230 23.77 -8.21 -12.98
CA PHE A 230 22.74 -7.49 -12.24
C PHE A 230 23.23 -7.06 -10.84
N LEU A 231 23.88 -7.98 -10.11
CA LEU A 231 24.42 -7.70 -8.77
C LEU A 231 25.51 -6.63 -8.83
N ALA A 232 26.37 -6.66 -9.84
CA ALA A 232 27.37 -5.60 -10.06
C ALA A 232 26.73 -4.24 -10.34
N ALA A 233 25.70 -4.19 -11.21
CA ALA A 233 24.96 -2.97 -11.48
C ALA A 233 24.21 -2.45 -10.24
N LEU A 234 23.63 -3.34 -9.45
CA LEU A 234 22.99 -3.00 -8.18
C LEU A 234 23.98 -2.44 -7.17
N GLN A 235 25.16 -3.08 -7.03
CA GLN A 235 26.22 -2.63 -6.13
C GLN A 235 26.71 -1.23 -6.50
N GLU A 236 26.94 -0.99 -7.79
CA GLU A 236 27.32 0.33 -8.29
C GLU A 236 26.27 1.41 -7.99
N ALA A 237 25.00 1.11 -8.25
CA ALA A 237 23.89 2.05 -8.03
C ALA A 237 23.64 2.32 -6.55
N PHE A 238 23.67 1.27 -5.73
CA PHE A 238 23.33 1.35 -4.30
C PHE A 238 24.54 1.72 -3.42
N GLY A 239 25.74 1.22 -3.74
CA GLY A 239 26.95 1.33 -2.92
C GLY A 239 27.01 0.26 -1.82
N ASP A 240 28.01 0.37 -0.91
CA ASP A 240 28.40 -0.70 0.02
C ASP A 240 27.70 -0.68 1.40
N ARG A 241 26.71 0.20 1.58
CA ARG A 241 26.08 0.40 2.91
C ARG A 241 25.33 -0.81 3.43
N ALA A 242 24.76 -1.61 2.55
CA ALA A 242 24.07 -2.87 2.91
C ALA A 242 25.01 -4.09 2.91
N GLY A 243 26.31 -3.90 2.64
CA GLY A 243 27.28 -4.95 2.37
C GLY A 243 27.38 -5.25 0.87
N ARG A 244 28.02 -6.36 0.52
CA ARG A 244 28.15 -6.83 -0.86
C ARG A 244 26.97 -7.73 -1.19
N PHE A 245 26.28 -7.47 -2.31
CA PHE A 245 25.18 -8.29 -2.79
C PHE A 245 25.71 -9.60 -3.37
N VAL A 246 25.15 -10.73 -2.93
CA VAL A 246 25.66 -12.06 -3.27
C VAL A 246 24.69 -12.93 -4.06
N SER A 247 23.38 -12.65 -3.99
CA SER A 247 22.38 -13.33 -4.82
C SER A 247 21.11 -12.49 -4.98
N ILE A 248 20.35 -12.78 -6.04
CA ILE A 248 19.03 -12.18 -6.27
C ILE A 248 18.06 -13.22 -6.80
N GLU A 249 16.82 -13.16 -6.33
CA GLU A 249 15.72 -14.05 -6.77
C GLU A 249 14.53 -13.24 -7.30
N ALA A 250 13.74 -13.85 -8.18
CA ALA A 250 12.42 -13.41 -8.61
C ALA A 250 12.39 -11.95 -9.14
N ARG A 251 13.28 -11.61 -10.09
CA ARG A 251 13.27 -10.28 -10.73
C ARG A 251 12.02 -10.06 -11.57
N ASN A 252 11.33 -8.95 -11.35
CA ASN A 252 10.20 -8.47 -12.14
C ASN A 252 10.24 -6.94 -12.27
N ALA A 253 9.49 -6.39 -13.24
CA ALA A 253 9.32 -4.95 -13.36
C ALA A 253 7.85 -4.58 -13.58
N PHE A 254 7.44 -3.46 -12.99
CA PHE A 254 6.07 -2.94 -13.08
C PHE A 254 6.10 -1.45 -13.42
N PRO A 255 5.22 -0.96 -14.33
CA PRO A 255 5.10 0.46 -14.62
C PRO A 255 4.58 1.22 -13.39
N LEU A 256 5.12 2.42 -13.16
CA LEU A 256 4.78 3.27 -12.04
C LEU A 256 3.82 4.36 -12.50
N LYS A 257 2.59 4.28 -12.00
CA LYS A 257 1.51 5.22 -12.27
C LYS A 257 0.86 5.66 -10.97
N LEU A 258 0.46 6.92 -10.91
CA LEU A 258 -0.52 7.40 -9.95
C LEU A 258 -1.88 7.33 -10.62
N ARG A 259 -2.83 6.71 -9.97
CA ARG A 259 -4.24 6.73 -10.38
C ARG A 259 -5.12 7.07 -9.18
N THR A 260 -6.00 8.04 -9.34
CA THR A 260 -6.93 8.45 -8.29
C THR A 260 -8.33 8.61 -8.87
N VAL A 261 -9.36 8.32 -8.06
CA VAL A 261 -10.75 8.61 -8.43
C VAL A 261 -11.09 10.07 -8.09
N ASN A 262 -12.01 10.66 -8.85
CA ASN A 262 -12.56 11.99 -8.60
C ASN A 262 -13.36 12.05 -7.27
N SER A 263 -13.98 10.94 -6.87
CA SER A 263 -14.71 10.79 -5.61
C SER A 263 -14.59 9.36 -5.10
N PRO A 264 -14.23 9.15 -3.81
CA PRO A 264 -14.19 7.82 -3.21
C PRO A 264 -15.57 7.31 -2.81
N VAL A 265 -16.64 8.04 -3.10
CA VAL A 265 -18.03 7.67 -2.83
C VAL A 265 -18.92 7.95 -4.03
N ALA A 266 -19.92 7.09 -4.21
CA ALA A 266 -21.03 7.25 -5.14
C ALA A 266 -22.32 6.81 -4.41
N LEU A 267 -23.50 6.87 -5.11
CA LEU A 267 -24.76 6.41 -4.53
C LEU A 267 -24.60 4.99 -3.95
N ARG A 268 -24.85 4.80 -2.65
CA ARG A 268 -24.73 3.49 -1.97
C ARG A 268 -23.37 2.82 -2.10
N THR A 269 -22.30 3.57 -2.44
CA THR A 269 -21.02 2.96 -2.76
C THR A 269 -19.85 3.70 -2.13
N VAL A 270 -18.87 2.93 -1.63
CA VAL A 270 -17.57 3.40 -1.16
C VAL A 270 -16.47 2.70 -1.97
N ILE A 271 -15.44 3.43 -2.36
CA ILE A 271 -14.27 2.92 -3.08
C ILE A 271 -13.06 3.05 -2.16
N VAL A 272 -12.31 1.96 -1.95
CA VAL A 272 -11.21 1.89 -0.99
C VAL A 272 -9.92 1.32 -1.59
N GLY A 273 -8.79 1.64 -0.99
CA GLY A 273 -7.49 1.10 -1.37
C GLY A 273 -7.09 1.47 -2.80
N ASN A 274 -6.45 0.54 -3.51
CA ASN A 274 -5.99 0.77 -4.89
C ASN A 274 -7.14 1.04 -5.88
N ALA A 275 -8.36 0.71 -5.52
CA ALA A 275 -9.54 1.06 -6.31
C ALA A 275 -9.81 2.58 -6.26
N ALA A 276 -9.55 3.23 -5.13
CA ALA A 276 -9.66 4.67 -4.96
C ALA A 276 -8.38 5.42 -5.35
N GLN A 277 -7.22 4.90 -4.93
CA GLN A 277 -5.92 5.51 -5.20
C GLN A 277 -4.80 4.45 -5.31
N ALA A 278 -4.19 4.33 -6.48
CA ALA A 278 -2.97 3.55 -6.69
C ALA A 278 -1.77 4.50 -6.70
N LEU A 279 -0.86 4.34 -5.74
CA LEU A 279 0.27 5.24 -5.51
C LEU A 279 1.59 4.65 -6.03
N HIS A 280 2.56 5.54 -6.26
CA HIS A 280 3.95 5.13 -6.46
C HIS A 280 4.46 4.37 -5.22
N PRO A 281 5.23 3.27 -5.36
CA PRO A 281 5.67 2.42 -4.25
C PRO A 281 6.67 3.08 -3.28
N VAL A 282 7.10 4.32 -3.52
CA VAL A 282 7.96 5.09 -2.60
C VAL A 282 7.35 5.08 -1.20
N ALA A 283 8.16 4.72 -0.22
CA ALA A 283 7.80 4.61 1.19
C ALA A 283 6.65 3.62 1.50
N GLY A 284 6.27 2.72 0.56
CA GLY A 284 5.29 1.65 0.81
C GLY A 284 3.88 2.13 1.19
N GLN A 285 3.46 3.34 0.79
CA GLN A 285 2.25 3.98 1.31
C GLN A 285 0.93 3.43 0.75
N GLY A 286 0.91 2.75 -0.41
CA GLY A 286 -0.34 2.37 -1.09
C GLY A 286 -1.24 1.47 -0.23
N LEU A 287 -0.72 0.34 0.25
CA LEU A 287 -1.51 -0.56 1.10
C LEU A 287 -1.84 0.06 2.47
N ASN A 288 -0.90 0.79 3.07
CA ASN A 288 -1.12 1.47 4.35
C ASN A 288 -2.29 2.45 4.29
N LEU A 289 -2.41 3.20 3.19
CA LEU A 289 -3.54 4.09 2.94
C LEU A 289 -4.84 3.30 2.77
N GLY A 290 -4.80 2.18 2.03
CA GLY A 290 -5.94 1.29 1.84
C GLY A 290 -6.43 0.65 3.15
N LEU A 291 -5.54 0.28 4.06
CA LEU A 291 -5.91 -0.25 5.38
C LEU A 291 -6.55 0.84 6.28
N ARG A 292 -6.12 2.10 6.15
CA ARG A 292 -6.80 3.23 6.80
C ARG A 292 -8.18 3.49 6.20
N ASP A 293 -8.35 3.33 4.87
CA ASP A 293 -9.67 3.38 4.24
C ASP A 293 -10.58 2.29 4.81
N ALA A 294 -10.09 1.05 4.89
CA ALA A 294 -10.81 -0.09 5.45
C ALA A 294 -11.26 0.16 6.90
N ALA A 295 -10.35 0.65 7.75
CA ALA A 295 -10.64 0.97 9.13
C ALA A 295 -11.71 2.08 9.25
N ALA A 296 -11.60 3.15 8.46
CA ALA A 296 -12.56 4.26 8.49
C ALA A 296 -13.98 3.81 8.10
N VAL A 297 -14.12 2.94 7.07
CA VAL A 297 -15.43 2.37 6.72
C VAL A 297 -15.94 1.45 7.82
N ALA A 298 -15.09 0.57 8.38
CA ALA A 298 -15.49 -0.33 9.46
C ALA A 298 -15.92 0.42 10.73
N ASP A 299 -15.20 1.48 11.10
CA ASP A 299 -15.54 2.34 12.24
C ASP A 299 -16.93 2.99 12.05
N LEU A 300 -17.23 3.48 10.85
CA LEU A 300 -18.54 4.06 10.52
C LEU A 300 -19.66 2.99 10.54
N LEU A 301 -19.40 1.78 10.03
CA LEU A 301 -20.38 0.69 10.06
C LEU A 301 -20.70 0.25 11.48
N ARG A 302 -19.72 0.27 12.39
CA ARG A 302 -19.93 -0.04 13.81
C ARG A 302 -20.65 1.08 14.55
N ALA A 303 -20.32 2.35 14.23
CA ALA A 303 -20.92 3.51 14.89
C ALA A 303 -22.35 3.83 14.39
N LEU A 304 -22.66 3.53 13.13
CA LEU A 304 -23.90 3.90 12.45
C LEU A 304 -24.43 2.75 11.58
N PRO A 305 -24.69 1.56 12.13
CA PRO A 305 -25.06 0.38 11.33
C PRO A 305 -26.37 0.58 10.54
N GLU A 306 -27.33 1.33 11.10
CA GLU A 306 -28.58 1.66 10.43
C GLU A 306 -28.39 2.57 9.20
N ALA A 307 -27.27 3.34 9.17
CA ALA A 307 -26.96 4.28 8.11
C ALA A 307 -26.12 3.67 6.97
N ALA A 308 -25.89 2.35 6.98
CA ALA A 308 -25.08 1.70 5.95
C ALA A 308 -25.54 2.08 4.52
N GLY A 309 -24.64 2.72 3.78
CA GLY A 309 -24.85 3.17 2.40
C GLY A 309 -25.74 4.41 2.22
N ASN A 310 -26.22 5.05 3.27
CA ASN A 310 -26.97 6.29 3.14
C ASN A 310 -26.05 7.53 2.99
N PRO A 311 -26.55 8.68 2.56
CA PRO A 311 -25.76 9.89 2.38
C PRO A 311 -24.98 10.31 3.62
N ARG A 312 -25.56 10.17 4.83
CA ARG A 312 -24.90 10.54 6.09
C ARG A 312 -23.58 9.76 6.31
N MET A 313 -23.59 8.45 6.10
CA MET A 313 -22.39 7.61 6.20
C MET A 313 -21.39 7.95 5.09
N LEU A 314 -21.85 8.11 3.86
CA LEU A 314 -20.99 8.40 2.72
C LEU A 314 -20.29 9.75 2.85
N ASP A 315 -20.97 10.78 3.35
CA ASP A 315 -20.41 12.10 3.60
C ASP A 315 -19.41 12.07 4.77
N ALA A 316 -19.71 11.33 5.83
CA ALA A 316 -18.79 11.13 6.95
C ALA A 316 -17.51 10.44 6.50
N TYR A 317 -17.61 9.39 5.66
CA TYR A 317 -16.43 8.74 5.09
C TYR A 317 -15.63 9.69 4.19
N ARG A 318 -16.30 10.42 3.28
CA ARG A 318 -15.65 11.39 2.38
C ARG A 318 -14.86 12.43 3.18
N GLU A 319 -15.44 12.99 4.24
CA GLU A 319 -14.75 14.00 5.06
C GLU A 319 -13.58 13.41 5.84
N ALA A 320 -13.77 12.24 6.48
CA ALA A 320 -12.70 11.54 7.21
C ALA A 320 -11.48 11.26 6.33
N ARG A 321 -11.71 10.89 5.05
CA ARG A 321 -10.63 10.50 4.14
C ARG A 321 -10.05 11.65 3.32
N ARG A 322 -10.81 12.76 3.16
CA ARG A 322 -10.40 13.89 2.31
C ARG A 322 -9.01 14.43 2.66
N ARG A 323 -8.72 14.58 3.94
CA ARG A 323 -7.43 15.12 4.41
C ARG A 323 -6.32 14.10 4.31
N ASP A 324 -6.54 12.86 4.75
CA ASP A 324 -5.52 11.81 4.77
C ASP A 324 -5.13 11.37 3.34
N ALA A 325 -6.11 11.08 2.48
CA ALA A 325 -5.85 10.70 1.10
C ALA A 325 -5.11 11.81 0.33
N SER A 326 -5.59 13.06 0.41
CA SER A 326 -4.95 14.19 -0.28
C SER A 326 -3.51 14.42 0.19
N ARG A 327 -3.25 14.33 1.50
CA ARG A 327 -1.90 14.50 2.07
C ARG A 327 -0.99 13.32 1.75
N GLY A 328 -1.51 12.08 1.75
CA GLY A 328 -0.76 10.88 1.38
C GLY A 328 -0.32 10.90 -0.08
N VAL A 329 -1.24 11.23 -1.00
CA VAL A 329 -0.95 11.41 -2.43
C VAL A 329 0.05 12.54 -2.63
N ALA A 330 -0.19 13.74 -2.03
CA ALA A 330 0.68 14.89 -2.16
C ALA A 330 2.09 14.62 -1.61
N PHE A 331 2.21 13.92 -0.48
CA PHE A 331 3.49 13.54 0.10
C PHE A 331 4.29 12.61 -0.82
N THR A 332 3.64 11.58 -1.35
CA THR A 332 4.27 10.63 -2.27
C THR A 332 4.69 11.31 -3.57
N ASP A 333 3.81 12.14 -4.16
CA ASP A 333 4.10 12.87 -5.39
C ASP A 333 5.21 13.92 -5.18
N LEU A 334 5.24 14.59 -4.03
CA LEU A 334 6.32 15.51 -3.64
C LEU A 334 7.66 14.78 -3.54
N LEU A 335 7.72 13.63 -2.86
CA LEU A 335 8.96 12.84 -2.75
C LEU A 335 9.47 12.44 -4.13
N VAL A 336 8.59 11.90 -4.99
CA VAL A 336 8.97 11.52 -6.36
C VAL A 336 9.41 12.75 -7.14
N SER A 337 8.66 13.86 -7.12
CA SER A 337 8.97 15.06 -7.89
C SER A 337 10.26 15.75 -7.45
N VAL A 338 10.51 15.81 -6.13
CA VAL A 338 11.72 16.45 -5.59
C VAL A 338 12.96 15.61 -5.87
N PHE A 339 12.86 14.29 -5.77
CA PHE A 339 14.03 13.41 -5.83
C PHE A 339 14.25 12.73 -7.19
N SER A 340 13.23 12.64 -8.07
CA SER A 340 13.37 12.06 -9.40
C SER A 340 13.52 13.10 -10.51
N ASP A 341 13.08 14.35 -10.31
CA ASP A 341 13.24 15.42 -11.32
C ASP A 341 14.55 16.20 -11.09
N GLY A 342 15.61 15.77 -11.76
CA GLY A 342 16.95 16.42 -11.70
C GLY A 342 17.00 17.87 -12.21
N ARG A 343 15.93 18.37 -12.84
CA ARG A 343 15.88 19.70 -13.47
C ARG A 343 15.39 20.80 -12.55
N ARG A 344 14.59 20.47 -11.51
CA ARG A 344 13.93 21.50 -10.66
C ARG A 344 14.73 21.89 -9.43
N ILE A 345 15.45 20.96 -8.79
CA ILE A 345 16.25 21.25 -7.59
C ILE A 345 17.65 20.64 -7.79
N PRO A 346 18.72 21.44 -7.70
CA PRO A 346 20.10 20.95 -7.77
C PRO A 346 20.38 19.87 -6.71
N THR A 347 21.23 18.90 -7.04
CA THR A 347 21.59 17.76 -6.15
C THR A 347 22.09 18.21 -4.78
N TRP A 348 22.83 19.32 -4.71
CA TRP A 348 23.32 19.90 -3.45
C TRP A 348 22.17 20.47 -2.58
N GLY A 349 21.14 21.11 -3.18
CA GLY A 349 19.98 21.62 -2.46
C GLY A 349 19.15 20.52 -1.83
N ARG A 350 18.98 19.41 -2.53
CA ARG A 350 18.33 18.19 -2.00
C ARG A 350 19.15 17.57 -0.86
N GLY A 351 20.47 17.50 -1.02
CA GLY A 351 21.39 17.03 0.02
C GLY A 351 21.33 17.87 1.29
N LEU A 352 21.25 19.20 1.16
CA LEU A 352 21.08 20.11 2.28
C LEU A 352 19.72 19.93 2.97
N ALA A 353 18.64 19.70 2.22
CA ALA A 353 17.32 19.42 2.80
C ALA A 353 17.34 18.11 3.63
N LEU A 354 17.97 17.06 3.13
CA LEU A 354 18.15 15.81 3.88
C LEU A 354 19.03 16.00 5.13
N ALA A 355 20.11 16.77 5.01
CA ALA A 355 20.96 17.11 6.15
C ALA A 355 20.19 17.95 7.20
N ALA A 356 19.32 18.86 6.77
CA ALA A 356 18.47 19.62 7.68
C ALA A 356 17.50 18.70 8.46
N PHE A 357 16.94 17.65 7.83
CA PHE A 357 16.15 16.64 8.54
C PHE A 357 16.97 15.88 9.58
N ASP A 358 18.27 15.64 9.33
CA ASP A 358 19.15 14.97 10.29
C ASP A 358 19.46 15.85 11.51
N VAL A 359 19.64 17.16 11.30
CA VAL A 359 20.05 18.13 12.33
C VAL A 359 18.86 18.71 13.10
N LEU A 360 17.66 18.75 12.51
CA LEU A 360 16.47 19.35 13.11
C LEU A 360 15.52 18.27 13.68
N PRO A 361 15.56 18.00 15.00
CA PRO A 361 14.72 16.95 15.61
C PRO A 361 13.22 17.08 15.33
N PRO A 362 12.60 18.27 15.28
CA PRO A 362 11.18 18.40 14.95
C PRO A 362 10.86 17.94 13.51
N ALA A 363 11.71 18.26 12.54
CA ALA A 363 11.52 17.88 11.14
C ALA A 363 11.69 16.35 10.96
N ARG A 364 12.67 15.75 11.66
CA ARG A 364 12.87 14.30 11.68
C ARG A 364 11.68 13.57 12.30
N ARG A 365 11.13 14.07 13.42
CA ARG A 365 9.91 13.52 14.03
C ARG A 365 8.71 13.60 13.09
N LEU A 366 8.48 14.75 12.46
CA LEU A 366 7.38 14.91 11.50
C LEU A 366 7.49 13.92 10.32
N LEU A 367 8.71 13.69 9.82
CA LEU A 367 8.93 12.69 8.76
C LEU A 367 8.63 11.28 9.27
N ALA A 368 9.13 10.93 10.45
CA ALA A 368 8.88 9.63 11.08
C ALA A 368 7.37 9.41 11.32
N GLU A 369 6.68 10.38 11.92
CA GLU A 369 5.23 10.30 12.17
C GLU A 369 4.43 10.09 10.89
N ARG A 370 4.79 10.78 9.79
CA ARG A 370 4.13 10.58 8.50
C ARG A 370 4.37 9.20 7.89
N MET A 371 5.55 8.63 8.09
CA MET A 371 5.85 7.27 7.61
C MET A 371 5.17 6.19 8.47
N ILE A 372 5.02 6.44 9.77
CA ILE A 372 4.47 5.49 10.76
C ILE A 372 2.94 5.52 10.78
N TYR A 373 2.35 6.70 10.86
CA TYR A 373 0.91 6.89 11.09
C TYR A 373 0.17 7.45 9.86
N GLY A 374 0.87 7.95 8.87
CA GLY A 374 0.28 8.72 7.76
C GLY A 374 0.09 10.19 8.12
N ALA A 375 -0.83 10.88 7.44
CA ALA A 375 -1.13 12.26 7.77
C ALA A 375 -1.91 12.33 9.09
N PRO A 376 -1.55 13.20 10.05
CA PRO A 376 -2.34 13.35 11.26
C PRO A 376 -3.77 13.79 10.90
N SER A 377 -4.73 13.20 11.59
CA SER A 377 -6.18 13.45 11.48
C SER A 377 -6.53 14.90 11.82
#